data_b18f041fa47496a06dc4cfd0716c25bb
#
_entry.id   b18f041fa47496a06dc4cfd0716c25bb
#
_cell.length_a   1.000
_cell.length_b   1.000
_cell.length_c   1.000
_cell.angle_alpha   90.00
_cell.angle_beta   90.00
_cell.angle_gamma   90.00
#
_symmetry.space_group_name_H-M   'P 1'
#
loop_
_entity.id
_entity.type
_entity.pdbx_description
1 polymer ?
#
loop_
_entity_poly.entity_id
_entity_poly.type
_entity_poly.pdbx_seq_one_letter_code
_entity_poly.pdbx_strand_id
1 'polypeptide(L)'
;MKEINLTPKAIDDLENIWLYGQIQFGLTKADEYVARFSDIFDILARHEIGTQRSELGENIFSLPIEKHVIFFVPSESSITVIRILNQSQDVNRHITCISRD
;
A
#
# COMPACT_ATOMS: atom_id res chain seq x y z
N MET A 1 16.47 -5.97 8.85
CA MET A 1 15.51 -5.65 7.77
C MET A 1 14.22 -6.40 8.01
N LYS A 2 13.09 -5.70 7.97
CA LYS A 2 11.79 -6.32 8.20
C LYS A 2 11.29 -7.04 6.97
N GLU A 3 10.53 -8.11 7.18
CA GLU A 3 9.85 -8.82 6.09
C GLU A 3 8.64 -8.03 5.62
N ILE A 4 8.43 -7.97 4.30
CA ILE A 4 7.27 -7.31 3.71
C ILE A 4 6.24 -8.37 3.32
N ASN A 5 5.03 -8.23 3.89
CA ASN A 5 3.91 -9.11 3.58
C ASN A 5 2.78 -8.27 3.00
N LEU A 6 2.09 -8.81 1.99
CA LEU A 6 0.93 -8.15 1.41
C LEU A 6 -0.31 -9.01 1.66
N THR A 7 -1.39 -8.38 2.12
CA THR A 7 -2.68 -9.07 2.23
C THR A 7 -3.20 -9.40 0.82
N PRO A 8 -4.12 -10.37 0.69
CA PRO A 8 -4.73 -10.65 -0.61
C PRO A 8 -5.36 -9.43 -1.25
N LYS A 9 -5.97 -8.55 -0.46
CA LYS A 9 -6.55 -7.31 -1.00
C LYS A 9 -5.49 -6.33 -1.47
N ALA A 10 -4.36 -6.25 -0.79
CA ALA A 10 -3.25 -5.41 -1.24
C ALA A 10 -2.67 -5.92 -2.56
N ILE A 11 -2.58 -7.24 -2.71
CA ILE A 11 -2.14 -7.85 -3.97
C ILE A 11 -3.11 -7.50 -5.09
N ASP A 12 -4.43 -7.63 -4.84
CA ASP A 12 -5.45 -7.25 -5.80
C ASP A 12 -5.35 -5.77 -6.17
N ASP A 13 -5.10 -4.91 -5.19
CA ASP A 13 -4.93 -3.48 -5.43
C ASP A 13 -3.78 -3.23 -6.40
N LEU A 14 -2.63 -3.89 -6.19
CA LEU A 14 -1.48 -3.75 -7.09
C LEU A 14 -1.78 -4.25 -8.50
N GLU A 15 -2.46 -5.38 -8.62
CA GLU A 15 -2.85 -5.91 -9.92
C GLU A 15 -3.77 -4.93 -10.67
N ASN A 16 -4.73 -4.34 -9.96
CA ASN A 16 -5.65 -3.37 -10.55
C ASN A 16 -4.94 -2.08 -10.93
N ILE A 17 -3.98 -1.64 -10.14
CA ILE A 17 -3.15 -0.47 -10.47
C ILE A 17 -2.37 -0.73 -11.75
N TRP A 18 -1.80 -1.92 -11.89
CA TRP A 18 -1.05 -2.29 -13.08
C TRP A 18 -1.95 -2.38 -14.31
N LEU A 19 -3.11 -3.04 -14.19
CA LEU A 19 -4.07 -3.17 -15.30
C LEU A 19 -4.57 -1.82 -15.78
N TYR A 20 -4.95 -0.96 -14.84
CA TYR A 20 -5.40 0.39 -15.16
C TYR A 20 -4.29 1.19 -15.85
N GLY A 21 -3.08 1.09 -15.32
CA GLY A 21 -1.92 1.77 -15.90
C GLY A 21 -1.62 1.30 -17.31
N GLN A 22 -1.75 -0.02 -17.56
CA GLN A 22 -1.52 -0.60 -18.87
C GLN A 22 -2.53 -0.06 -19.90
N ILE A 23 -3.79 0.01 -19.51
CA ILE A 23 -4.86 0.50 -20.39
C ILE A 23 -4.67 1.99 -20.69
N GLN A 24 -4.33 2.79 -19.67
CA GLN A 24 -4.25 4.24 -19.82
C GLN A 24 -2.93 4.72 -20.41
N PHE A 25 -1.81 4.07 -20.07
CA PHE A 25 -0.47 4.60 -20.37
C PHE A 25 0.44 3.61 -21.08
N GLY A 26 0.02 2.37 -21.24
CA GLY A 26 0.82 1.33 -21.88
C GLY A 26 1.62 0.49 -20.90
N LEU A 27 2.12 -0.64 -21.39
CA LEU A 27 2.78 -1.65 -20.57
C LEU A 27 4.03 -1.13 -19.86
N THR A 28 4.89 -0.41 -20.58
CA THR A 28 6.15 0.09 -20.01
C THR A 28 5.91 1.00 -18.82
N LYS A 29 4.96 1.93 -18.94
CA LYS A 29 4.67 2.85 -17.85
C LYS A 29 3.99 2.16 -16.67
N ALA A 30 3.14 1.17 -16.95
CA ALA A 30 2.52 0.37 -15.90
C ALA A 30 3.57 -0.39 -15.10
N ASP A 31 4.53 -1.02 -15.79
CA ASP A 31 5.62 -1.74 -15.14
C ASP A 31 6.48 -0.80 -14.30
N GLU A 32 6.82 0.37 -14.83
CA GLU A 32 7.61 1.37 -14.10
C GLU A 32 6.90 1.84 -12.83
N TYR A 33 5.60 2.06 -12.92
CA TYR A 33 4.83 2.53 -11.79
C TYR A 33 4.77 1.48 -10.68
N VAL A 34 4.50 0.23 -11.03
CA VAL A 34 4.44 -0.86 -10.06
C VAL A 34 5.83 -1.12 -9.45
N ALA A 35 6.89 -0.97 -10.23
CA ALA A 35 8.26 -1.12 -9.74
C ALA A 35 8.58 -0.12 -8.62
N ARG A 36 7.97 1.07 -8.65
CA ARG A 36 8.15 2.06 -7.58
C ARG A 36 7.59 1.58 -6.25
N PHE A 37 6.50 0.81 -6.27
CA PHE A 37 5.98 0.22 -5.04
C PHE A 37 6.97 -0.76 -4.45
N SER A 38 7.64 -1.55 -5.28
CA SER A 38 8.67 -2.46 -4.81
C SER A 38 9.82 -1.71 -4.14
N ASP A 39 10.25 -0.60 -4.72
CA ASP A 39 11.29 0.25 -4.12
C ASP A 39 10.85 0.81 -2.77
N ILE A 40 9.59 1.24 -2.67
CA ILE A 40 9.05 1.78 -1.41
C ILE A 40 8.95 0.67 -0.36
N PHE A 41 8.58 -0.54 -0.75
CA PHE A 41 8.55 -1.68 0.18
C PHE A 41 9.95 -1.94 0.77
N ASP A 42 10.99 -1.86 -0.05
CA ASP A 42 12.36 -1.97 0.44
C ASP A 42 12.69 -0.89 1.48
N ILE A 43 12.27 0.33 1.22
CA ILE A 43 12.49 1.44 2.15
C ILE A 43 11.73 1.20 3.46
N LEU A 44 10.47 0.74 3.37
CA LEU A 44 9.68 0.40 4.56
C LEU A 44 10.33 -0.70 5.38
N ALA A 45 10.98 -1.66 4.72
CA ALA A 45 11.65 -2.75 5.40
C ALA A 45 12.88 -2.30 6.20
N ARG A 46 13.48 -1.17 5.83
CA ARG A 46 14.74 -0.68 6.39
C ARG A 46 14.58 0.51 7.32
N HIS A 47 13.51 1.27 7.18
CA HIS A 47 13.33 2.54 7.90
C HIS A 47 11.94 2.65 8.48
N GLU A 48 11.86 3.27 9.66
CA GLU A 48 10.57 3.59 10.26
C GLU A 48 10.05 4.89 9.68
N ILE A 49 9.24 4.79 8.64
CA ILE A 49 8.65 5.94 7.96
C ILE A 49 7.13 5.75 7.86
N GLY A 50 6.44 6.82 7.48
CA GLY A 50 4.99 6.81 7.35
C GLY A 50 4.33 7.59 8.48
N THR A 51 3.04 7.84 8.32
CA THR A 51 2.24 8.62 9.25
C THR A 51 1.25 7.71 9.95
N GLN A 52 1.23 7.75 11.28
CA GLN A 52 0.25 6.97 12.04
C GLN A 52 -1.15 7.50 11.77
N ARG A 53 -2.06 6.59 11.51
CA ARG A 53 -3.45 6.88 11.18
C ARG A 53 -4.37 6.30 12.25
N SER A 54 -4.32 6.88 13.45
CA SER A 54 -5.09 6.36 14.58
C SER A 54 -6.60 6.42 14.37
N GLU A 55 -7.08 7.31 13.50
CA GLU A 55 -8.49 7.39 13.13
C GLU A 55 -8.97 6.14 12.36
N LEU A 56 -8.05 5.38 11.77
CA LEU A 56 -8.38 4.17 11.01
C LEU A 56 -8.26 2.90 11.84
N GLY A 57 -7.50 2.93 12.92
CA GLY A 57 -7.29 1.79 13.80
C GLY A 57 -5.94 1.84 14.47
N GLU A 58 -5.74 0.95 15.45
CA GLU A 58 -4.47 0.87 16.15
C GLU A 58 -3.38 0.39 15.21
N ASN A 59 -2.23 1.03 15.29
CA ASN A 59 -1.02 0.64 14.59
C ASN A 59 -1.14 0.65 13.07
N ILE A 60 -2.08 1.43 12.53
CA ILE A 60 -2.20 1.61 11.07
C ILE A 60 -1.43 2.86 10.66
N PHE A 61 -0.55 2.69 9.66
CA PHE A 61 0.27 3.76 9.12
C PHE A 61 0.00 3.92 7.64
N SER A 62 0.28 5.09 7.11
CA SER A 62 0.14 5.37 5.68
C SER A 62 1.39 6.04 5.13
N LEU A 63 1.64 5.80 3.85
CA LEU A 63 2.72 6.44 3.11
C LEU A 63 2.23 6.73 1.70
N PRO A 64 2.16 8.01 1.30
CA PRO A 64 1.72 8.33 -0.06
C PRO A 64 2.83 8.03 -1.07
N ILE A 65 2.41 7.56 -2.24
CA ILE A 65 3.27 7.36 -3.39
C ILE A 65 2.52 7.83 -4.64
N GLU A 66 2.86 9.00 -5.13
CA GLU A 66 2.21 9.65 -6.27
C GLU A 66 0.69 9.74 -6.07
N LYS A 67 -0.11 9.03 -6.87
CA LYS A 67 -1.57 9.09 -6.81
C LYS A 67 -2.18 8.11 -5.83
N HIS A 68 -1.38 7.28 -5.19
CA HIS A 68 -1.85 6.22 -4.30
C HIS A 68 -1.30 6.41 -2.90
N VAL A 69 -1.90 5.69 -1.96
CA VAL A 69 -1.46 5.67 -0.56
C VAL A 69 -1.36 4.21 -0.13
N ILE A 70 -0.20 3.85 0.43
CA ILE A 70 0.04 2.53 1.00
C ILE A 70 -0.38 2.57 2.46
N PHE A 71 -1.24 1.65 2.87
CA PHE A 71 -1.62 1.47 4.27
C PHE A 71 -1.00 0.19 4.79
N PHE A 72 -0.34 0.27 5.94
CA PHE A 72 0.41 -0.87 6.46
C PHE A 72 0.38 -0.91 7.97
N VAL A 73 0.64 -2.10 8.49
CA VAL A 73 0.74 -2.37 9.93
C VAL A 73 2.14 -2.88 10.21
N PRO A 74 2.97 -2.09 10.91
CA PRO A 74 4.31 -2.55 11.27
C PRO A 74 4.26 -3.44 12.50
N SER A 75 5.17 -4.41 12.56
CA SER A 75 5.44 -5.18 13.74
C SER A 75 6.95 -5.17 13.99
N GLU A 76 7.41 -5.90 14.99
CA GLU A 76 8.82 -5.95 15.31
C GLU A 76 9.67 -6.51 14.17
N SER A 77 9.15 -7.49 13.46
CA SER A 77 9.89 -8.21 12.42
C SER A 77 9.32 -8.09 11.02
N SER A 78 8.16 -7.45 10.86
CA SER A 78 7.50 -7.39 9.56
C SER A 78 6.72 -6.09 9.36
N ILE A 79 6.43 -5.82 8.08
CA ILE A 79 5.50 -4.79 7.65
C ILE A 79 4.42 -5.50 6.84
N THR A 80 3.17 -5.39 7.28
CA THR A 80 2.06 -5.97 6.53
C THR A 80 1.32 -4.87 5.79
N VAL A 81 1.40 -4.88 4.47
CA VAL A 81 0.67 -3.94 3.62
C VAL A 81 -0.76 -4.42 3.51
N ILE A 82 -1.71 -3.66 4.04
CA ILE A 82 -3.11 -4.07 4.11
C ILE A 82 -3.93 -3.58 2.92
N ARG A 83 -3.64 -2.38 2.42
CA ARG A 83 -4.30 -1.83 1.22
C ARG A 83 -3.37 -0.85 0.51
N ILE A 84 -3.62 -0.70 -0.80
CA ILE A 84 -3.02 0.36 -1.60
C ILE A 84 -4.19 1.03 -2.33
N LEU A 85 -4.53 2.25 -1.91
CA LEU A 85 -5.73 2.93 -2.37
C LEU A 85 -5.38 4.19 -3.14
N ASN A 86 -6.22 4.53 -4.11
CA ASN A 86 -6.13 5.82 -4.78
C ASN A 86 -6.50 6.92 -3.78
N GLN A 87 -5.86 8.08 -3.87
CA GLN A 87 -6.09 9.18 -2.94
C GLN A 87 -7.53 9.68 -2.93
N SER A 88 -8.28 9.44 -4.00
CA SER A 88 -9.69 9.86 -4.10
C SER A 88 -10.67 8.85 -3.49
N GLN A 89 -10.21 7.65 -3.07
CA GLN A 89 -11.08 6.65 -2.48
C GLN A 89 -11.39 6.97 -1.02
N ASP A 90 -12.57 6.53 -0.57
CA ASP A 90 -12.97 6.68 0.82
C ASP A 90 -12.18 5.69 1.68
N VAL A 91 -11.14 6.19 2.31
CA VAL A 91 -10.20 5.40 3.10
C VAL A 91 -10.89 4.73 4.28
N ASN A 92 -11.73 5.47 5.01
CA ASN A 92 -12.41 4.94 6.20
C ASN A 92 -13.24 3.72 5.84
N ARG A 93 -13.98 3.79 4.73
CA ARG A 93 -14.84 2.70 4.29
C ARG A 93 -14.04 1.45 3.96
N HIS A 94 -12.92 1.61 3.25
CA HIS A 94 -12.10 0.46 2.81
C HIS A 94 -11.30 -0.16 3.95
N ILE A 95 -10.67 0.67 4.78
CA ILE A 95 -9.79 0.19 5.84
C ILE A 95 -10.57 -0.39 7.02
N THR A 96 -11.65 0.27 7.43
CA THR A 96 -12.46 -0.20 8.55
C THR A 96 -13.03 -1.59 8.32
N CYS A 97 -13.45 -1.88 7.10
CA CYS A 97 -13.96 -3.21 6.74
C CYS A 97 -12.89 -4.29 6.88
N ILE A 98 -11.63 -3.96 6.62
CA ILE A 98 -10.52 -4.91 6.69
C ILE A 98 -10.09 -5.13 8.14
N SER A 99 -9.97 -4.07 8.92
CA SER A 99 -9.45 -4.16 10.27
C SER A 99 -10.40 -4.84 11.26
N ARG A 100 -11.65 -5.08 10.87
CA ARG A 100 -12.61 -5.83 11.68
C ARG A 100 -12.50 -7.34 11.52
N ASP A 101 -11.81 -7.77 10.52
CA ASP A 101 -11.59 -9.18 10.26
C ASP A 101 -10.33 -9.66 10.94
#